data_41855121e0cec0bdd830bdfb2a23c0fa
#
_entry.id   41855121e0cec0bdd830bdfb2a23c0fa
#
_cell.length_a   1.000
_cell.length_b   1.000
_cell.length_c   1.000
_cell.angle_alpha   90.00
_cell.angle_beta   90.00
_cell.angle_gamma   90.00
#
_symmetry.space_group_name_H-M   'P 1'
#
loop_
_entity.id
_entity.type
_entity.pdbx_description
1 polymer ?
#
loop_
_entity_poly.entity_id
_entity_poly.type
_entity_poly.pdbx_seq_one_letter_code
_entity_poly.pdbx_strand_id
1 'polypeptide(L)'
;MEEEVLLTETRGSVRVLTLNRPRKLNALNADLLKALTEALLAVQHDRSVAAVVIAGAGRAFSPGMDTSVPRVLTTESRKELVRHADESTNVFKLLARIDKPIIAAVHGYALGAGCSVAFGCDLVIAAESARFGFPELRAGLTASTVTSHAVHVMGRKIAFELLMLCENITAQRAYELGLVNRVVPDGQQLETALGMAEVIA
;
A
#
# COMPACT_ATOMS: atom_id res chain seq x y z
N MET A 1 -13.38 5.01 22.65
CA MET A 1 -13.60 4.17 21.46
C MET A 1 -12.28 4.12 20.71
N GLU A 2 -11.74 2.95 20.47
CA GLU A 2 -10.59 2.82 19.58
C GLU A 2 -11.00 3.28 18.17
N GLU A 3 -10.22 4.16 17.57
CA GLU A 3 -10.45 4.60 16.19
C GLU A 3 -10.25 3.38 15.27
N GLU A 4 -11.20 3.13 14.38
CA GLU A 4 -11.12 2.05 13.38
C GLU A 4 -9.91 2.29 12.49
N VAL A 5 -8.97 1.32 12.43
CA VAL A 5 -7.69 1.48 11.71
C VAL A 5 -7.83 1.39 10.19
N LEU A 6 -8.93 0.80 9.70
CA LEU A 6 -9.29 0.70 8.29
C LEU A 6 -10.75 1.09 8.14
N LEU A 7 -11.04 2.10 7.35
CA LEU A 7 -12.42 2.47 7.02
C LEU A 7 -12.85 1.73 5.75
N THR A 8 -14.10 1.26 5.76
CA THR A 8 -14.69 0.55 4.62
C THR A 8 -15.96 1.25 4.18
N GLU A 9 -16.02 1.67 2.93
CA GLU A 9 -17.19 2.30 2.30
C GLU A 9 -17.52 1.57 1.00
N THR A 10 -18.79 1.53 0.62
CA THR A 10 -19.23 1.00 -0.68
C THR A 10 -19.86 2.12 -1.48
N ARG A 11 -19.37 2.35 -2.69
CA ARG A 11 -19.92 3.32 -3.65
C ARG A 11 -20.33 2.55 -4.92
N GLY A 12 -21.64 2.37 -5.09
CA GLY A 12 -22.14 1.48 -6.16
C GLY A 12 -21.61 0.05 -6.00
N SER A 13 -20.89 -0.45 -7.01
CA SER A 13 -20.20 -1.75 -7.00
C SER A 13 -18.72 -1.65 -6.59
N VAL A 14 -18.24 -0.48 -6.16
CA VAL A 14 -16.84 -0.25 -5.77
C VAL A 14 -16.70 -0.26 -4.25
N ARG A 15 -15.80 -1.08 -3.71
CA ARG A 15 -15.39 -1.06 -2.30
C ARG A 15 -14.20 -0.15 -2.11
N VAL A 16 -14.33 0.85 -1.24
CA VAL A 16 -13.23 1.74 -0.85
C VAL A 16 -12.71 1.28 0.50
N LEU A 17 -11.40 1.00 0.55
CA LEU A 17 -10.66 0.64 1.76
C LEU A 17 -9.69 1.77 2.07
N THR A 18 -9.96 2.52 3.16
CA THR A 18 -9.12 3.67 3.54
C THR A 18 -8.27 3.32 4.75
N LEU A 19 -6.94 3.30 4.56
CA LEU A 19 -5.97 3.15 5.64
C LEU A 19 -6.17 4.33 6.62
N ASN A 20 -6.53 4.07 7.87
CA ASN A 20 -6.98 5.10 8.80
C ASN A 20 -6.18 5.16 10.10
N ARG A 21 -4.92 5.49 9.97
CA ARG A 21 -4.01 5.86 11.08
C ARG A 21 -3.32 7.19 10.77
N PRO A 22 -4.07 8.29 10.51
CA PRO A 22 -3.52 9.53 9.95
C PRO A 22 -2.48 10.19 10.86
N ARG A 23 -2.60 10.04 12.20
CA ARG A 23 -1.61 10.53 13.17
C ARG A 23 -0.25 9.83 13.05
N LYS A 24 -0.20 8.65 12.45
CA LYS A 24 0.99 7.85 12.14
C LYS A 24 1.23 7.74 10.63
N LEU A 25 0.65 8.68 9.85
CA LEU A 25 0.73 8.69 8.37
C LEU A 25 0.30 7.36 7.73
N ASN A 26 -0.55 6.58 8.39
CA ASN A 26 -1.01 5.25 7.98
C ASN A 26 0.12 4.20 7.98
N ALA A 27 1.07 4.30 8.93
CA ALA A 27 2.06 3.25 9.14
C ALA A 27 1.39 1.90 9.40
N LEU A 28 1.88 0.87 8.71
CA LEU A 28 1.32 -0.47 8.70
C LEU A 28 1.76 -1.22 9.97
N ASN A 29 0.87 -1.30 10.95
CA ASN A 29 1.00 -2.19 12.11
C ASN A 29 0.21 -3.49 11.88
N ALA A 30 0.34 -4.45 12.79
CA ALA A 30 -0.34 -5.75 12.67
C ALA A 30 -1.86 -5.61 12.57
N ASP A 31 -2.46 -4.67 13.31
CA ASP A 31 -3.92 -4.48 13.32
C ASP A 31 -4.43 -3.95 11.98
N LEU A 32 -3.74 -2.96 11.39
CA LEU A 32 -4.09 -2.44 10.06
C LEU A 32 -3.87 -3.49 8.97
N LEU A 33 -2.76 -4.24 9.01
CA LEU A 33 -2.50 -5.31 8.06
C LEU A 33 -3.53 -6.43 8.16
N LYS A 34 -3.91 -6.81 9.38
CA LYS A 34 -4.97 -7.80 9.62
C LYS A 34 -6.32 -7.30 9.09
N ALA A 35 -6.71 -6.07 9.42
CA ALA A 35 -7.96 -5.48 8.95
C ALA A 35 -8.01 -5.41 7.41
N LEU A 36 -6.90 -5.03 6.77
CA LEU A 36 -6.79 -4.99 5.31
C LEU A 36 -6.90 -6.40 4.70
N THR A 37 -6.24 -7.39 5.31
CA THR A 37 -6.34 -8.80 4.91
C THR A 37 -7.79 -9.30 4.98
N GLU A 38 -8.48 -9.07 6.09
CA GLU A 38 -9.86 -9.49 6.30
C GLU A 38 -10.81 -8.80 5.32
N ALA A 39 -10.63 -7.49 5.08
CA ALA A 39 -11.43 -6.74 4.13
C ALA A 39 -11.26 -7.24 2.68
N LEU A 40 -10.02 -7.53 2.26
CA LEU A 40 -9.73 -8.09 0.95
C LEU A 40 -10.33 -9.48 0.77
N LEU A 41 -10.25 -10.35 1.78
CA LEU A 41 -10.90 -11.67 1.76
C LEU A 41 -12.43 -11.56 1.71
N ALA A 42 -13.02 -10.62 2.44
CA ALA A 42 -14.45 -10.38 2.38
C ALA A 42 -14.90 -9.93 0.98
N VAL A 43 -14.14 -9.04 0.34
CA VAL A 43 -14.39 -8.59 -1.04
C VAL A 43 -14.37 -9.75 -2.03
N GLN A 44 -13.45 -10.70 -1.91
CA GLN A 44 -13.35 -11.86 -2.81
C GLN A 44 -14.68 -12.62 -2.91
N HIS A 45 -15.42 -12.72 -1.82
CA HIS A 45 -16.67 -13.48 -1.74
C HIS A 45 -17.94 -12.62 -1.90
N ASP A 46 -17.83 -11.29 -1.92
CA ASP A 46 -18.97 -10.36 -2.05
C ASP A 46 -19.30 -10.11 -3.52
N ARG A 47 -20.36 -10.75 -4.02
CA ARG A 47 -20.82 -10.60 -5.42
C ARG A 47 -21.33 -9.20 -5.77
N SER A 48 -21.64 -8.36 -4.77
CA SER A 48 -22.08 -6.99 -5.00
C SER A 48 -20.91 -6.04 -5.29
N VAL A 49 -19.66 -6.45 -5.00
CA VAL A 49 -18.45 -5.68 -5.23
C VAL A 49 -17.78 -6.15 -6.51
N ALA A 50 -17.56 -5.26 -7.46
CA ALA A 50 -16.91 -5.54 -8.73
C ALA A 50 -15.45 -5.04 -8.76
N ALA A 51 -15.11 -3.98 -8.01
CA ALA A 51 -13.76 -3.42 -7.94
C ALA A 51 -13.45 -2.88 -6.54
N VAL A 52 -12.15 -2.70 -6.24
CA VAL A 52 -11.66 -2.16 -4.96
C VAL A 52 -10.81 -0.93 -5.22
N VAL A 53 -10.96 0.09 -4.37
CA VAL A 53 -10.03 1.23 -4.29
C VAL A 53 -9.37 1.23 -2.93
N ILE A 54 -8.04 1.28 -2.88
CA ILE A 54 -7.27 1.46 -1.63
C ILE A 54 -6.76 2.89 -1.57
N ALA A 55 -7.07 3.59 -0.48
CA ALA A 55 -6.65 4.97 -0.24
C ALA A 55 -6.05 5.13 1.16
N GLY A 56 -5.46 6.30 1.45
CA GLY A 56 -4.99 6.67 2.78
C GLY A 56 -5.75 7.86 3.34
N ALA A 57 -6.03 7.88 4.63
CA ALA A 57 -6.56 9.05 5.31
C ALA A 57 -5.46 10.06 5.65
N GLY A 58 -5.78 11.35 5.68
CA GLY A 58 -4.89 12.42 6.10
C GLY A 58 -3.85 12.81 5.05
N ARG A 59 -2.54 12.85 5.42
CA ARG A 59 -1.50 13.50 4.62
C ARG A 59 -0.66 12.55 3.76
N ALA A 60 -0.85 11.24 3.87
CA ALA A 60 -0.05 10.25 3.15
C ALA A 60 -0.85 8.97 2.91
N PHE A 61 -0.46 8.25 1.88
CA PHE A 61 -0.96 6.90 1.65
C PHE A 61 -0.44 5.94 2.75
N SER A 62 0.88 5.71 2.83
CA SER A 62 1.53 4.98 3.92
C SER A 62 3.06 5.13 3.86
N PRO A 63 3.77 5.36 4.98
CA PRO A 63 5.23 5.39 5.04
C PRO A 63 5.86 4.00 5.16
N GLY A 64 5.07 2.93 5.11
CA GLY A 64 5.53 1.55 5.30
C GLY A 64 5.24 1.00 6.69
N MET A 65 6.05 0.01 7.11
CA MET A 65 5.88 -0.67 8.40
C MET A 65 6.00 0.28 9.58
N ASP A 66 5.16 0.09 10.58
CA ASP A 66 5.25 0.83 11.85
C ASP A 66 6.53 0.45 12.60
N THR A 67 7.48 1.39 12.67
CA THR A 67 8.80 1.19 13.31
C THR A 67 8.80 1.50 14.81
N SER A 68 7.64 1.78 15.41
CA SER A 68 7.53 2.05 16.85
C SER A 68 7.67 0.78 17.72
N VAL A 69 7.71 -0.40 17.11
CA VAL A 69 8.03 -1.65 17.81
C VAL A 69 9.45 -1.59 18.37
N PRO A 70 9.65 -1.87 19.68
CA PRO A 70 10.97 -1.78 20.32
C PRO A 70 12.01 -2.64 19.60
N ARG A 71 13.18 -2.02 19.30
CA ARG A 71 14.32 -2.73 18.67
C ARG A 71 15.07 -3.66 19.63
N VAL A 72 14.68 -3.71 20.91
CA VAL A 72 15.25 -4.65 21.87
C VAL A 72 14.70 -6.03 21.58
N LEU A 73 15.55 -6.94 21.15
CA LEU A 73 15.20 -8.32 20.77
C LEU A 73 14.90 -9.18 22.02
N THR A 74 13.81 -8.87 22.71
CA THR A 74 13.20 -9.80 23.67
C THR A 74 12.49 -10.91 22.90
N THR A 75 12.20 -12.03 23.57
CA THR A 75 11.41 -13.12 22.95
C THR A 75 10.05 -12.60 22.45
N GLU A 76 9.43 -11.67 23.19
CA GLU A 76 8.13 -11.09 22.83
C GLU A 76 8.24 -10.15 21.62
N SER A 77 9.22 -9.25 21.59
CA SER A 77 9.44 -8.38 20.42
C SER A 77 9.80 -9.17 19.15
N ARG A 78 10.47 -10.33 19.30
CA ARG A 78 10.73 -11.23 18.18
C ARG A 78 9.44 -11.85 17.63
N LYS A 79 8.54 -12.31 18.48
CA LYS A 79 7.25 -12.84 18.06
C LYS A 79 6.40 -11.80 17.35
N GLU A 80 6.42 -10.58 17.86
CA GLU A 80 5.72 -9.45 17.25
C GLU A 80 6.28 -9.11 15.86
N LEU A 81 7.61 -9.08 15.70
CA LEU A 81 8.25 -8.88 14.40
C LEU A 81 7.89 -9.99 13.39
N VAL A 82 7.85 -11.25 13.83
CA VAL A 82 7.43 -12.38 12.97
C VAL A 82 5.96 -12.20 12.57
N ARG A 83 5.06 -11.88 13.52
CA ARG A 83 3.66 -11.62 13.21
C ARG A 83 3.49 -10.49 12.19
N HIS A 84 4.20 -9.39 12.33
CA HIS A 84 4.16 -8.28 11.36
C HIS A 84 4.66 -8.71 9.98
N ALA A 85 5.73 -9.52 9.91
CA ALA A 85 6.26 -10.02 8.65
C ALA A 85 5.26 -10.97 7.97
N ASP A 86 4.60 -11.85 8.73
CA ASP A 86 3.59 -12.78 8.23
C ASP A 86 2.38 -12.02 7.70
N GLU A 87 1.84 -11.05 8.46
CA GLU A 87 0.69 -10.25 8.05
C GLU A 87 0.97 -9.41 6.79
N SER A 88 2.15 -8.77 6.70
CA SER A 88 2.51 -8.04 5.48
C SER A 88 2.67 -8.96 4.28
N THR A 89 3.26 -10.14 4.46
CA THR A 89 3.39 -11.16 3.41
C THR A 89 2.02 -11.64 2.93
N ASN A 90 1.05 -11.78 3.85
CA ASN A 90 -0.32 -12.17 3.50
C ASN A 90 -1.01 -11.10 2.64
N VAL A 91 -0.90 -9.81 2.99
CA VAL A 91 -1.45 -8.72 2.18
C VAL A 91 -0.89 -8.74 0.76
N PHE A 92 0.44 -8.84 0.60
CA PHE A 92 1.06 -8.87 -0.74
C PHE A 92 0.64 -10.07 -1.59
N LYS A 93 0.48 -11.25 -0.95
CA LYS A 93 -0.03 -12.45 -1.63
C LYS A 93 -1.49 -12.28 -2.05
N LEU A 94 -2.31 -11.64 -1.22
CA LEU A 94 -3.72 -11.40 -1.51
C LEU A 94 -3.90 -10.41 -2.65
N LEU A 95 -3.20 -9.28 -2.64
CA LEU A 95 -3.24 -8.30 -3.74
C LEU A 95 -2.99 -8.95 -5.10
N ALA A 96 -2.10 -9.97 -5.16
CA ALA A 96 -1.79 -10.69 -6.40
C ALA A 96 -2.76 -11.85 -6.72
N ARG A 97 -3.75 -12.17 -5.86
CA ARG A 97 -4.61 -13.35 -6.00
C ARG A 97 -6.10 -13.05 -6.00
N ILE A 98 -6.49 -11.84 -5.64
CA ILE A 98 -7.90 -11.42 -5.67
C ILE A 98 -8.34 -11.29 -7.13
N ASP A 99 -9.47 -11.92 -7.46
CA ASP A 99 -10.04 -11.95 -8.81
C ASP A 99 -10.77 -10.64 -9.18
N LYS A 100 -10.66 -9.62 -8.35
CA LYS A 100 -11.30 -8.31 -8.55
C LYS A 100 -10.25 -7.23 -8.74
N PRO A 101 -10.42 -6.31 -9.68
CA PRO A 101 -9.50 -5.20 -9.89
C PRO A 101 -9.32 -4.37 -8.63
N ILE A 102 -8.06 -4.08 -8.31
CA ILE A 102 -7.67 -3.25 -7.17
C ILE A 102 -6.94 -2.02 -7.69
N ILE A 103 -7.39 -0.84 -7.30
CA ILE A 103 -6.79 0.44 -7.69
C ILE A 103 -6.25 1.16 -6.47
N ALA A 104 -4.99 1.56 -6.47
CA ALA A 104 -4.43 2.41 -5.44
C ALA A 104 -4.63 3.90 -5.78
N ALA A 105 -5.20 4.66 -4.84
CA ALA A 105 -5.30 6.12 -4.91
C ALA A 105 -4.25 6.74 -3.97
N VAL A 106 -3.10 7.12 -4.53
CA VAL A 106 -1.91 7.47 -3.76
C VAL A 106 -1.70 8.98 -3.69
N HIS A 107 -1.49 9.50 -2.48
CA HIS A 107 -1.05 10.87 -2.23
C HIS A 107 0.03 10.91 -1.15
N GLY A 108 0.82 11.98 -1.12
CA GLY A 108 1.90 12.13 -0.16
C GLY A 108 2.91 10.98 -0.25
N TYR A 109 3.22 10.32 0.85
CA TYR A 109 4.21 9.26 0.89
C TYR A 109 3.59 7.87 0.71
N ALA A 110 4.16 7.08 -0.20
CA ALA A 110 4.01 5.64 -0.30
C ALA A 110 5.42 5.02 -0.24
N LEU A 111 5.87 4.62 0.96
CA LEU A 111 7.25 4.17 1.17
C LEU A 111 7.31 2.75 1.72
N GLY A 112 8.38 2.03 1.43
CA GLY A 112 8.64 0.68 1.92
C GLY A 112 7.48 -0.27 1.66
N ALA A 113 6.96 -0.90 2.71
CA ALA A 113 5.78 -1.77 2.62
C ALA A 113 4.54 -1.03 2.09
N GLY A 114 4.38 0.29 2.36
CA GLY A 114 3.32 1.11 1.80
C GLY A 114 3.45 1.26 0.28
N CYS A 115 4.68 1.43 -0.22
CA CYS A 115 4.99 1.42 -1.64
C CYS A 115 4.65 0.06 -2.27
N SER A 116 4.95 -1.04 -1.57
CA SER A 116 4.61 -2.40 -2.02
C SER A 116 3.10 -2.65 -2.06
N VAL A 117 2.32 -2.10 -1.12
CA VAL A 117 0.84 -2.15 -1.19
C VAL A 117 0.35 -1.41 -2.43
N ALA A 118 0.84 -0.17 -2.66
CA ALA A 118 0.41 0.62 -3.81
C ALA A 118 0.74 -0.06 -5.14
N PHE A 119 1.98 -0.52 -5.32
CA PHE A 119 2.41 -1.19 -6.55
C PHE A 119 1.94 -2.64 -6.69
N GLY A 120 1.39 -3.23 -5.62
CA GLY A 120 0.74 -4.53 -5.66
C GLY A 120 -0.70 -4.48 -6.14
N CYS A 121 -1.29 -3.29 -6.27
CA CYS A 121 -2.58 -3.09 -6.91
C CYS A 121 -2.45 -3.18 -8.44
N ASP A 122 -3.54 -3.50 -9.13
CA ASP A 122 -3.56 -3.61 -10.59
C ASP A 122 -3.35 -2.26 -11.29
N LEU A 123 -3.86 -1.19 -10.69
CA LEU A 123 -3.69 0.17 -11.18
C LEU A 123 -3.29 1.12 -10.04
N VAL A 124 -2.50 2.13 -10.37
CA VAL A 124 -2.06 3.17 -9.44
C VAL A 124 -2.37 4.55 -10.00
N ILE A 125 -3.17 5.32 -9.26
CA ILE A 125 -3.44 6.72 -9.52
C ILE A 125 -2.71 7.54 -8.47
N ALA A 126 -1.81 8.40 -8.88
CA ALA A 126 -0.98 9.20 -7.98
C ALA A 126 -1.28 10.69 -8.07
N ALA A 127 -1.36 11.36 -6.94
CA ALA A 127 -1.29 12.81 -6.88
C ALA A 127 0.10 13.30 -7.33
N GLU A 128 0.21 14.49 -7.94
CA GLU A 128 1.48 15.06 -8.43
C GLU A 128 2.55 15.16 -7.33
N SER A 129 2.12 15.48 -6.10
CA SER A 129 3.02 15.57 -4.96
C SER A 129 3.45 14.22 -4.39
N ALA A 130 2.88 13.09 -4.84
CA ALA A 130 3.18 11.76 -4.29
C ALA A 130 4.66 11.38 -4.47
N ARG A 131 5.18 10.64 -3.49
CA ARG A 131 6.56 10.14 -3.46
C ARG A 131 6.57 8.65 -3.15
N PHE A 132 7.34 7.91 -3.93
CA PHE A 132 7.49 6.46 -3.82
C PHE A 132 8.94 6.10 -3.52
N GLY A 133 9.19 5.05 -2.76
CA GLY A 133 10.55 4.60 -2.49
C GLY A 133 10.65 3.50 -1.44
N PHE A 134 11.88 3.01 -1.24
CA PHE A 134 12.20 1.93 -0.32
C PHE A 134 13.36 2.35 0.60
N PRO A 135 13.09 3.08 1.70
CA PRO A 135 14.14 3.66 2.56
C PRO A 135 14.72 2.67 3.58
N GLU A 136 14.38 1.38 3.51
CA GLU A 136 14.71 0.39 4.53
C GLU A 136 16.21 0.32 4.85
N LEU A 137 17.09 0.31 3.84
CA LEU A 137 18.54 0.22 4.06
C LEU A 137 19.11 1.46 4.77
N ARG A 138 18.55 2.66 4.53
CA ARG A 138 18.93 3.88 5.29
C ARG A 138 18.59 3.76 6.77
N ALA A 139 17.56 3.01 7.11
CA ALA A 139 17.16 2.72 8.48
C ALA A 139 17.92 1.53 9.09
N GLY A 140 18.89 0.93 8.37
CA GLY A 140 19.61 -0.27 8.79
C GLY A 140 18.73 -1.53 8.81
N LEU A 141 17.67 -1.54 8.02
CA LEU A 141 16.75 -2.67 7.90
C LEU A 141 16.96 -3.38 6.56
N THR A 142 16.77 -4.70 6.55
CA THR A 142 16.71 -5.45 5.28
C THR A 142 15.33 -5.30 4.67
N ALA A 143 15.28 -5.05 3.37
CA ALA A 143 14.03 -4.97 2.60
C ALA A 143 13.48 -6.36 2.21
N SER A 144 13.69 -7.40 3.05
CA SER A 144 13.45 -8.81 2.70
C SER A 144 12.01 -9.10 2.29
N THR A 145 11.03 -8.53 2.98
CA THR A 145 9.60 -8.75 2.70
C THR A 145 9.14 -8.07 1.42
N VAL A 146 9.77 -6.99 1.00
CA VAL A 146 9.36 -6.19 -0.16
C VAL A 146 10.18 -6.48 -1.42
N THR A 147 11.39 -7.05 -1.29
CA THR A 147 12.32 -7.21 -2.42
C THR A 147 11.78 -8.11 -3.53
N SER A 148 11.24 -9.29 -3.19
CA SER A 148 10.71 -10.21 -4.20
C SER A 148 9.52 -9.60 -4.94
N HIS A 149 8.64 -8.92 -4.22
CA HIS A 149 7.50 -8.23 -4.77
C HIS A 149 7.94 -7.06 -5.67
N ALA A 150 8.87 -6.23 -5.21
CA ALA A 150 9.42 -5.12 -5.99
C ALA A 150 10.04 -5.60 -7.32
N VAL A 151 10.86 -6.66 -7.29
CA VAL A 151 11.45 -7.22 -8.51
C VAL A 151 10.39 -7.75 -9.48
N HIS A 152 9.33 -8.36 -8.97
CA HIS A 152 8.23 -8.86 -9.79
C HIS A 152 7.47 -7.74 -10.49
N VAL A 153 7.15 -6.65 -9.77
CA VAL A 153 6.32 -5.55 -10.28
C VAL A 153 7.10 -4.62 -11.22
N MET A 154 8.35 -4.27 -10.86
CA MET A 154 9.11 -3.23 -11.58
C MET A 154 10.34 -3.73 -12.34
N GLY A 155 10.59 -5.02 -12.29
CA GLY A 155 11.77 -5.62 -12.90
C GLY A 155 13.05 -5.35 -12.12
N ARG A 156 14.10 -6.14 -12.42
CA ARG A 156 15.34 -6.18 -11.64
C ARG A 156 16.08 -4.84 -11.55
N LYS A 157 16.17 -4.10 -12.66
CA LYS A 157 17.01 -2.87 -12.69
C LYS A 157 16.39 -1.77 -11.84
N ILE A 158 15.09 -1.51 -11.99
CA ILE A 158 14.39 -0.47 -11.25
C ILE A 158 14.30 -0.85 -9.76
N ALA A 159 13.98 -2.13 -9.47
CA ALA A 159 13.95 -2.61 -8.10
C ALA A 159 15.31 -2.46 -7.41
N PHE A 160 16.43 -2.82 -8.09
CA PHE A 160 17.76 -2.68 -7.54
C PHE A 160 18.11 -1.21 -7.26
N GLU A 161 17.82 -0.31 -8.20
CA GLU A 161 18.05 1.14 -8.04
C GLU A 161 17.32 1.67 -6.81
N LEU A 162 16.00 1.49 -6.73
CA LEU A 162 15.17 2.02 -5.64
C LEU A 162 15.51 1.42 -4.28
N LEU A 163 15.76 0.11 -4.22
CA LEU A 163 16.09 -0.60 -2.98
C LEU A 163 17.49 -0.25 -2.46
N MET A 164 18.49 -0.12 -3.36
CA MET A 164 19.89 0.06 -2.97
C MET A 164 20.25 1.52 -2.76
N LEU A 165 19.74 2.43 -3.59
CA LEU A 165 20.00 3.87 -3.43
C LEU A 165 19.08 4.50 -2.37
N CYS A 166 17.93 3.88 -2.09
CA CYS A 166 16.92 4.38 -1.15
C CYS A 166 16.45 5.82 -1.48
N GLU A 167 16.47 6.20 -2.74
CA GLU A 167 15.99 7.50 -3.18
C GLU A 167 14.50 7.45 -3.49
N ASN A 168 13.78 8.48 -3.03
CA ASN A 168 12.37 8.57 -3.36
C ASN A 168 12.23 9.12 -4.78
N ILE A 169 11.35 8.50 -5.57
CA ILE A 169 10.96 9.00 -6.89
C ILE A 169 9.66 9.78 -6.83
N THR A 170 9.49 10.72 -7.76
CA THR A 170 8.25 11.48 -7.93
C THR A 170 7.15 10.63 -8.58
N ALA A 171 5.90 11.08 -8.49
CA ALA A 171 4.78 10.48 -9.21
C ALA A 171 5.03 10.43 -10.72
N GLN A 172 5.58 11.52 -11.29
CA GLN A 172 5.94 11.61 -12.70
C GLN A 172 7.00 10.57 -13.09
N ARG A 173 8.05 10.40 -12.27
CA ARG A 173 9.08 9.38 -12.52
C ARG A 173 8.51 7.96 -12.42
N ALA A 174 7.63 7.71 -11.47
CA ALA A 174 6.94 6.43 -11.34
C ALA A 174 6.03 6.13 -12.54
N TYR A 175 5.38 7.16 -13.10
CA TYR A 175 4.61 7.05 -14.35
C TYR A 175 5.49 6.69 -15.55
N GLU A 176 6.63 7.37 -15.73
CA GLU A 176 7.61 7.09 -16.79
C GLU A 176 8.18 5.66 -16.72
N LEU A 177 8.29 5.11 -15.52
CA LEU A 177 8.72 3.73 -15.27
C LEU A 177 7.59 2.70 -15.43
N GLY A 178 6.36 3.13 -15.71
CA GLY A 178 5.20 2.25 -15.84
C GLY A 178 4.66 1.71 -14.50
N LEU A 179 5.04 2.32 -13.37
CA LEU A 179 4.60 1.93 -12.02
C LEU A 179 3.34 2.68 -11.57
N VAL A 180 3.03 3.79 -12.22
CA VAL A 180 1.83 4.61 -12.02
C VAL A 180 1.10 4.73 -13.34
N ASN A 181 -0.22 4.54 -13.35
CA ASN A 181 -1.04 4.57 -14.56
C ASN A 181 -1.53 5.98 -14.90
N ARG A 182 -1.73 6.83 -13.88
CA ARG A 182 -2.10 8.25 -14.05
C ARG A 182 -1.51 9.10 -12.95
N VAL A 183 -1.02 10.29 -13.32
CA VAL A 183 -0.67 11.37 -12.40
C VAL A 183 -1.74 12.45 -12.53
N VAL A 184 -2.29 12.89 -11.41
CA VAL A 184 -3.39 13.86 -11.35
C VAL A 184 -3.07 14.96 -10.33
N PRO A 185 -3.70 16.14 -10.44
CA PRO A 185 -3.57 17.19 -9.45
C PRO A 185 -3.88 16.67 -8.03
N ASP A 186 -3.21 17.27 -7.04
CA ASP A 186 -3.40 16.91 -5.63
C ASP A 186 -4.87 16.99 -5.23
N GLY A 187 -5.35 15.96 -4.52
CA GLY A 187 -6.73 15.82 -4.10
C GLY A 187 -7.66 15.09 -5.11
N GLN A 188 -7.25 14.89 -6.36
CA GLN A 188 -8.07 14.26 -7.39
C GLN A 188 -7.85 12.75 -7.52
N GLN A 189 -6.85 12.16 -6.85
CA GLN A 189 -6.46 10.76 -6.99
C GLN A 189 -7.58 9.77 -6.61
N LEU A 190 -8.35 10.07 -5.57
CA LEU A 190 -9.44 9.19 -5.13
C LEU A 190 -10.59 9.19 -6.14
N GLU A 191 -11.07 10.35 -6.55
CA GLU A 191 -12.19 10.46 -7.50
C GLU A 191 -11.80 9.90 -8.88
N THR A 192 -10.55 10.09 -9.32
CA THR A 192 -10.04 9.48 -10.55
C THR A 192 -9.99 7.95 -10.45
N ALA A 193 -9.54 7.41 -9.31
CA ALA A 193 -9.51 5.97 -9.07
C ALA A 193 -10.93 5.38 -9.04
N LEU A 194 -11.88 6.06 -8.42
CA LEU A 194 -13.29 5.67 -8.40
C LEU A 194 -13.90 5.65 -9.80
N GLY A 195 -13.70 6.70 -10.59
CA GLY A 195 -14.20 6.74 -11.98
C GLY A 195 -13.61 5.63 -12.85
N MET A 196 -12.32 5.25 -12.61
CA MET A 196 -11.73 4.08 -13.31
C MET A 196 -12.32 2.76 -12.80
N ALA A 197 -12.55 2.62 -11.51
CA ALA A 197 -13.16 1.44 -10.92
C ALA A 197 -14.59 1.22 -11.45
N GLU A 198 -15.38 2.28 -11.60
CA GLU A 198 -16.73 2.23 -12.17
C GLU A 198 -16.76 1.79 -13.64
N VAL A 199 -15.74 2.16 -14.42
CA VAL A 199 -15.63 1.72 -15.83
C VAL A 199 -15.29 0.23 -15.94
N ILE A 200 -14.56 -0.31 -14.95
CA ILE A 200 -14.13 -1.71 -14.93
C ILE A 200 -15.24 -2.62 -14.34
N ALA A 201 -16.05 -2.07 -13.43
CA ALA A 201 -17.13 -2.76 -12.73
C ALA A 201 -18.35 -2.99 -13.62
#